data_adaa9329104db8a1b614d72e53423891
#
_entry.id   adaa9329104db8a1b614d72e53423891
#
_cell.length_a   1.000
_cell.length_b   1.000
_cell.length_c   1.000
_cell.angle_alpha   90.00
_cell.angle_beta   90.00
_cell.angle_gamma   90.00
#
_symmetry.space_group_name_H-M   'P 1'
#
loop_
_entity.id
_entity.type
_entity.pdbx_description
1 polymer ?
#
loop_
_entity_poly.entity_id
_entity_poly.type
_entity_poly.pdbx_seq_one_letter_code
_entity_poly.pdbx_strand_id
1 'polypeptide(L)'
;MGSYNHKIDSSDAALPLGKIVCVGRNFAEHVRELENKILDEPILFLKPSTSLSSFSEQITIYKSFGACHFETELSLLIGKKLTGCSKREAVNAIAGIGLSLDLTYRDLQTELKSQGLPWEKAKAFDNACPTSTFISANKFYDLDNICFKMYKNGQ
;
A
#
# COMPACT_ATOMS: atom_id res chain seq x y z
N MET A 1 14.05 8.32 14.87
CA MET A 1 13.10 8.05 13.77
C MET A 1 12.09 9.19 13.77
N GLY A 2 11.94 9.90 12.63
CA GLY A 2 10.88 10.90 12.48
C GLY A 2 9.52 10.21 12.56
N SER A 3 8.53 10.83 13.20
CA SER A 3 7.17 10.32 13.19
C SER A 3 6.56 10.64 11.82
N TYR A 4 6.10 9.62 11.10
CA TYR A 4 5.33 9.82 9.87
C TYR A 4 4.00 10.52 10.19
N ASN A 5 3.65 11.51 9.38
CA ASN A 5 2.33 12.14 9.39
C ASN A 5 1.75 12.12 7.99
N HIS A 6 0.45 11.87 7.88
CA HIS A 6 -0.24 12.00 6.60
C HIS A 6 -0.22 13.46 6.12
N LYS A 7 0.02 13.64 4.82
CA LYS A 7 -0.07 14.96 4.17
C LYS A 7 -1.10 14.91 3.04
N ILE A 8 -1.98 15.88 2.99
CA ILE A 8 -2.92 16.09 1.88
C ILE A 8 -2.61 17.46 1.28
N ASP A 9 -2.40 17.51 -0.04
CA ASP A 9 -2.06 18.73 -0.77
C ASP A 9 -0.88 19.51 -0.11
N SER A 10 0.13 18.76 0.36
CA SER A 10 1.33 19.26 1.06
C SER A 10 1.10 19.84 2.46
N SER A 11 -0.11 19.77 2.99
CA SER A 11 -0.45 20.16 4.36
C SER A 11 -0.59 18.93 5.25
N ASP A 12 -0.18 19.03 6.53
CA ASP A 12 -0.36 17.97 7.49
C ASP A 12 -1.86 17.68 7.69
N ALA A 13 -2.22 16.39 7.62
CA ALA A 13 -3.58 15.93 7.86
C ALA A 13 -3.67 15.39 9.29
N ALA A 14 -4.54 15.96 10.10
CA ALA A 14 -4.79 15.53 11.49
C ALA A 14 -5.62 14.22 11.51
N LEU A 15 -5.10 13.18 10.84
CA LEU A 15 -5.69 11.85 10.82
C LEU A 15 -4.80 10.86 11.58
N PRO A 16 -5.36 9.99 12.42
CA PRO A 16 -4.57 9.02 13.17
C PRO A 16 -3.93 8.01 12.24
N LEU A 17 -2.70 7.61 12.57
CA LEU A 17 -2.05 6.48 11.92
C LEU A 17 -2.70 5.18 12.38
N GLY A 18 -3.38 4.51 11.47
CA GLY A 18 -4.07 3.27 11.71
C GLY A 18 -3.37 2.08 11.06
N LYS A 19 -4.15 1.02 10.83
CA LYS A 19 -3.73 -0.12 10.02
C LYS A 19 -3.74 0.25 8.54
N ILE A 20 -2.85 -0.40 7.79
CA ILE A 20 -2.84 -0.34 6.33
C ILE A 20 -3.45 -1.66 5.85
N VAL A 21 -4.56 -1.58 5.13
CA VAL A 21 -5.19 -2.75 4.51
C VAL A 21 -4.73 -2.82 3.07
N CYS A 22 -4.08 -3.91 2.72
CA CYS A 22 -3.54 -4.15 1.37
C CYS A 22 -4.39 -5.20 0.66
N VAL A 23 -4.58 -5.00 -0.65
CA VAL A 23 -5.30 -5.94 -1.52
C VAL A 23 -4.28 -6.66 -2.40
N GLY A 24 -4.04 -7.92 -2.11
CA GLY A 24 -3.15 -8.76 -2.90
C GLY A 24 -3.79 -9.23 -4.20
N ARG A 25 -2.97 -9.40 -5.25
CA ARG A 25 -3.39 -9.89 -6.59
C ARG A 25 -4.49 -9.04 -7.23
N ASN A 26 -4.46 -7.73 -7.01
CA ASN A 26 -5.49 -6.82 -7.51
C ASN A 26 -5.25 -6.35 -8.96
N PHE A 27 -4.01 -6.40 -9.45
CA PHE A 27 -3.68 -6.03 -10.83
C PHE A 27 -3.72 -7.27 -11.74
N ALA A 28 -4.65 -7.28 -12.71
CA ALA A 28 -4.91 -8.42 -13.57
C ALA A 28 -3.69 -8.88 -14.39
N GLU A 29 -2.84 -7.95 -14.84
CA GLU A 29 -1.61 -8.26 -15.56
C GLU A 29 -0.60 -8.98 -14.66
N HIS A 30 -0.38 -8.48 -13.46
CA HIS A 30 0.51 -9.09 -12.48
C HIS A 30 0.03 -10.49 -12.02
N VAL A 31 -1.29 -10.70 -11.97
CA VAL A 31 -1.88 -12.03 -11.70
C VAL A 31 -1.54 -13.01 -12.82
N ARG A 32 -1.54 -12.56 -14.08
CA ARG A 32 -1.20 -13.41 -15.25
C ARG A 32 0.29 -13.72 -15.30
N GLU A 33 1.15 -12.74 -15.04
CA GLU A 33 2.62 -12.92 -15.00
C GLU A 33 3.07 -13.97 -13.97
N LEU A 34 2.36 -14.05 -12.85
CA LEU A 34 2.66 -14.99 -11.76
C LEU A 34 1.90 -16.31 -11.86
N GLU A 35 1.21 -16.56 -12.99
CA GLU A 35 0.37 -17.78 -13.21
C GLU A 35 -0.64 -18.04 -12.07
N ASN A 36 -1.06 -17.00 -11.37
CA ASN A 36 -2.01 -17.13 -10.28
C ASN A 36 -3.45 -17.19 -10.81
N LYS A 37 -4.32 -17.91 -10.10
CA LYS A 37 -5.75 -17.88 -10.37
C LYS A 37 -6.35 -16.53 -9.96
N ILE A 38 -7.23 -15.98 -10.80
CA ILE A 38 -8.11 -14.88 -10.41
C ILE A 38 -9.08 -15.46 -9.37
N LEU A 39 -9.11 -14.84 -8.20
CA LEU A 39 -9.99 -15.27 -7.11
C LEU A 39 -11.27 -14.43 -7.15
N ASP A 40 -12.38 -15.04 -6.75
CA ASP A 40 -13.68 -14.35 -6.64
C ASP A 40 -13.67 -13.31 -5.52
N GLU A 41 -12.84 -13.52 -4.49
CA GLU A 41 -12.68 -12.58 -3.37
C GLU A 41 -11.23 -12.03 -3.29
N PRO A 42 -11.06 -10.77 -2.90
CA PRO A 42 -9.74 -10.16 -2.76
C PRO A 42 -8.97 -10.80 -1.59
N ILE A 43 -7.68 -11.09 -1.80
CA ILE A 43 -6.79 -11.44 -0.71
C ILE A 43 -6.43 -10.17 0.05
N LEU A 44 -6.77 -10.14 1.33
CA LEU A 44 -6.42 -9.02 2.20
C LEU A 44 -5.25 -9.41 3.12
N PHE A 45 -4.32 -8.47 3.29
CA PHE A 45 -3.28 -8.55 4.32
C PHE A 45 -3.07 -7.18 4.94
N LEU A 46 -2.35 -7.13 6.05
CA LEU A 46 -2.17 -5.90 6.81
C LEU A 46 -0.70 -5.53 6.90
N LYS A 47 -0.45 -4.21 6.87
CA LYS A 47 0.79 -3.62 7.35
C LYS A 47 0.46 -2.76 8.58
N PRO A 48 1.29 -2.79 9.65
CA PRO A 48 1.11 -1.93 10.81
C PRO A 48 1.45 -0.46 10.47
N SER A 49 1.06 0.45 11.35
CA SER A 49 1.42 1.87 11.19
C SER A 49 2.93 2.12 11.17
N THR A 50 3.74 1.27 11.81
CA THR A 50 5.21 1.34 11.78
C THR A 50 5.79 1.05 10.39
N SER A 51 5.02 0.47 9.49
CA SER A 51 5.43 0.30 8.09
C SER A 51 5.37 1.59 7.28
N LEU A 52 4.67 2.63 7.75
CA LEU A 52 4.58 3.91 7.05
C LEU A 52 5.91 4.68 7.13
N SER A 53 6.31 5.24 6.01
CA SER A 53 7.39 6.22 5.88
C SER A 53 7.11 7.15 4.70
N SER A 54 7.85 8.24 4.58
CA SER A 54 7.76 9.12 3.42
C SER A 54 8.62 8.62 2.28
N PHE A 55 8.23 8.86 1.03
CA PHE A 55 9.11 8.64 -0.14
C PHE A 55 10.43 9.42 -0.07
N SER A 56 10.48 10.51 0.71
CA SER A 56 11.70 11.30 0.92
C SER A 56 12.66 10.70 1.95
N GLU A 57 12.24 9.66 2.68
CA GLU A 57 13.05 9.02 3.70
C GLU A 57 13.89 7.89 3.11
N GLN A 58 15.10 7.74 3.67
CA GLN A 58 15.96 6.60 3.33
C GLN A 58 15.46 5.35 4.05
N ILE A 59 15.29 4.27 3.30
CA ILE A 59 14.82 2.99 3.82
C ILE A 59 15.99 2.01 3.85
N THR A 60 16.17 1.36 5.00
CA THR A 60 17.17 0.30 5.15
C THR A 60 16.57 -1.04 4.74
N ILE A 61 17.19 -1.69 3.76
CA ILE A 61 16.82 -3.03 3.31
C ILE A 61 17.85 -4.03 3.84
N TYR A 62 17.40 -5.02 4.59
CA TYR A 62 18.26 -6.05 5.18
C TYR A 62 18.45 -7.22 4.21
N LYS A 63 19.65 -7.37 3.70
CA LYS A 63 20.01 -8.45 2.74
C LYS A 63 19.80 -9.87 3.29
N SER A 64 19.81 -10.04 4.60
CA SER A 64 19.56 -11.32 5.27
C SER A 64 18.20 -11.94 4.99
N PHE A 65 17.24 -11.14 4.53
CA PHE A 65 15.89 -11.60 4.18
C PHE A 65 15.69 -11.85 2.67
N GLY A 66 16.77 -11.84 1.90
CA GLY A 66 16.73 -12.03 0.46
C GLY A 66 16.40 -10.77 -0.33
N ALA A 67 15.90 -10.95 -1.56
CA ALA A 67 15.56 -9.85 -2.45
C ALA A 67 14.35 -9.06 -1.96
N CYS A 68 14.50 -7.73 -1.85
CA CYS A 68 13.39 -6.83 -1.58
C CYS A 68 12.86 -6.29 -2.92
N HIS A 69 11.62 -6.62 -3.23
CA HIS A 69 10.88 -6.08 -4.36
C HIS A 69 10.07 -4.86 -3.90
N PHE A 70 9.72 -4.00 -4.84
CA PHE A 70 8.78 -2.91 -4.65
C PHE A 70 7.60 -3.11 -5.61
N GLU A 71 6.41 -2.95 -5.09
CA GLU A 71 5.15 -3.01 -5.83
C GLU A 71 4.50 -1.63 -5.69
N THR A 72 4.29 -0.93 -6.81
CA THR A 72 3.70 0.42 -6.77
C THR A 72 2.19 0.31 -6.72
N GLU A 73 1.59 0.89 -5.68
CA GLU A 73 0.19 0.73 -5.36
C GLU A 73 -0.52 2.08 -5.29
N LEU A 74 -1.78 2.11 -5.75
CA LEU A 74 -2.68 3.22 -5.48
C LEU A 74 -3.12 3.15 -4.03
N SER A 75 -2.97 4.24 -3.30
CA SER A 75 -3.30 4.33 -1.88
C SER A 75 -4.46 5.26 -1.63
N LEU A 76 -5.46 4.79 -0.89
CA LEU A 76 -6.63 5.55 -0.48
C LEU A 76 -6.52 5.89 1.01
N LEU A 77 -6.46 7.18 1.34
CA LEU A 77 -6.48 7.65 2.72
C LEU A 77 -7.93 7.81 3.18
N ILE A 78 -8.31 7.00 4.15
CA ILE A 78 -9.66 7.04 4.72
C ILE A 78 -9.73 8.09 5.83
N GLY A 79 -10.58 9.09 5.66
CA GLY A 79 -10.73 10.24 6.56
C GLY A 79 -11.80 10.07 7.63
N LYS A 80 -12.56 8.97 7.65
CA LYS A 80 -13.65 8.73 8.60
C LYS A 80 -13.62 7.30 9.12
N LYS A 81 -14.01 7.10 10.38
CA LYS A 81 -14.22 5.74 10.91
C LYS A 81 -15.40 5.09 10.20
N LEU A 82 -15.20 3.89 9.70
CA LEU A 82 -16.20 3.09 8.99
C LEU A 82 -16.37 1.73 9.65
N THR A 83 -17.60 1.23 9.70
CA THR A 83 -17.94 -0.12 10.16
C THR A 83 -19.22 -0.55 9.45
N GLY A 84 -19.19 -1.68 8.71
CA GLY A 84 -20.38 -2.23 8.05
C GLY A 84 -21.05 -1.24 7.08
N CYS A 85 -20.26 -0.42 6.39
CA CYS A 85 -20.76 0.64 5.53
C CYS A 85 -21.05 0.16 4.09
N SER A 86 -21.90 0.89 3.39
CA SER A 86 -22.14 0.71 1.95
C SER A 86 -20.94 1.18 1.11
N LYS A 87 -20.84 0.69 -0.14
CA LYS A 87 -19.83 1.16 -1.12
C LYS A 87 -19.82 2.69 -1.23
N ARG A 88 -20.99 3.33 -1.29
CA ARG A 88 -21.12 4.80 -1.39
C ARG A 88 -20.54 5.52 -0.17
N GLU A 89 -20.80 5.01 1.02
CA GLU A 89 -20.25 5.58 2.26
C GLU A 89 -18.73 5.40 2.33
N ALA A 90 -18.20 4.25 1.88
CA ALA A 90 -16.79 4.00 1.80
C ALA A 90 -16.09 4.98 0.85
N VAL A 91 -16.64 5.19 -0.36
CA VAL A 91 -16.12 6.16 -1.34
C VAL A 91 -16.14 7.59 -0.77
N ASN A 92 -17.23 7.99 -0.12
CA ASN A 92 -17.36 9.31 0.51
C ASN A 92 -16.46 9.52 1.75
N ALA A 93 -15.83 8.47 2.24
CA ALA A 93 -14.87 8.54 3.34
C ALA A 93 -13.42 8.70 2.88
N ILE A 94 -13.14 8.60 1.59
CA ILE A 94 -11.81 8.82 1.03
C ILE A 94 -11.46 10.31 1.17
N ALA A 95 -10.43 10.61 1.97
CA ALA A 95 -9.94 11.97 2.16
C ALA A 95 -8.87 12.34 1.12
N GLY A 96 -8.08 11.38 0.68
CA GLY A 96 -7.01 11.62 -0.27
C GLY A 96 -6.61 10.35 -1.03
N ILE A 97 -5.96 10.56 -2.18
CA ILE A 97 -5.45 9.52 -3.06
C ILE A 97 -3.96 9.79 -3.28
N GLY A 98 -3.16 8.75 -3.13
CA GLY A 98 -1.71 8.82 -3.26
C GLY A 98 -1.13 7.52 -3.82
N LEU A 99 0.18 7.41 -3.77
CA LEU A 99 0.90 6.21 -4.14
C LEU A 99 1.70 5.70 -2.96
N SER A 100 1.83 4.39 -2.85
CA SER A 100 2.71 3.74 -1.90
C SER A 100 3.53 2.64 -2.58
N LEU A 101 4.64 2.28 -1.97
CA LEU A 101 5.35 1.06 -2.34
C LEU A 101 5.01 -0.04 -1.33
N ASP A 102 4.52 -1.16 -1.82
CA ASP A 102 4.43 -2.37 -1.03
C ASP A 102 5.78 -3.10 -1.10
N LEU A 103 6.70 -2.74 -0.19
CA LEU A 103 7.99 -3.39 -0.12
C LEU A 103 7.82 -4.81 0.40
N THR A 104 8.46 -5.75 -0.32
CA THR A 104 8.26 -7.17 -0.11
C THR A 104 9.59 -7.92 -0.15
N TYR A 105 9.95 -8.62 0.91
CA TYR A 105 11.01 -9.63 0.86
C TYR A 105 10.50 -10.85 0.10
N ARG A 106 10.80 -10.90 -1.20
CA ARG A 106 10.14 -11.83 -2.14
C ARG A 106 10.43 -13.29 -1.84
N ASP A 107 11.69 -13.62 -1.55
CA ASP A 107 12.09 -14.99 -1.27
C ASP A 107 11.41 -15.50 0.00
N LEU A 108 11.42 -14.69 1.06
CA LEU A 108 10.72 -14.99 2.32
C LEU A 108 9.21 -15.15 2.12
N GLN A 109 8.59 -14.29 1.30
CA GLN A 109 7.16 -14.43 0.99
C GLN A 109 6.86 -15.76 0.28
N THR A 110 7.72 -16.16 -0.65
CA THR A 110 7.56 -17.42 -1.38
C THR A 110 7.66 -18.62 -0.43
N GLU A 111 8.61 -18.60 0.49
CA GLU A 111 8.74 -19.61 1.52
C GLU A 111 7.49 -19.68 2.41
N LEU A 112 7.05 -18.55 2.97
CA LEU A 112 5.86 -18.49 3.81
C LEU A 112 4.60 -18.99 3.09
N LYS A 113 4.43 -18.60 1.82
CA LYS A 113 3.32 -19.09 0.98
C LYS A 113 3.34 -20.60 0.79
N SER A 114 4.50 -21.18 0.55
CA SER A 114 4.63 -22.64 0.36
C SER A 114 4.25 -23.44 1.60
N GLN A 115 4.41 -22.84 2.77
CA GLN A 115 4.07 -23.43 4.07
C GLN A 115 2.67 -23.07 4.57
N GLY A 116 1.89 -22.25 3.81
CA GLY A 116 0.59 -21.75 4.26
C GLY A 116 0.66 -20.79 5.45
N LEU A 117 1.81 -20.15 5.66
CA LEU A 117 2.04 -19.24 6.78
C LEU A 117 1.66 -17.79 6.41
N PRO A 118 1.35 -16.95 7.42
CA PRO A 118 1.09 -15.52 7.26
C PRO A 118 2.29 -14.77 6.65
N TRP A 119 2.01 -13.68 5.93
CA TRP A 119 3.02 -12.95 5.15
C TRP A 119 3.68 -11.78 5.90
N GLU A 120 3.31 -11.54 7.16
CA GLU A 120 3.73 -10.36 7.94
C GLU A 120 5.25 -10.22 7.99
N LYS A 121 6.02 -11.30 8.14
CA LYS A 121 7.49 -11.25 8.16
C LYS A 121 8.08 -10.70 6.85
N ALA A 122 7.40 -10.96 5.73
CA ALA A 122 7.85 -10.51 4.41
C ALA A 122 7.30 -9.14 3.99
N LYS A 123 6.17 -8.73 4.57
CA LYS A 123 5.37 -7.58 4.13
C LYS A 123 5.23 -6.46 5.18
N ALA A 124 5.31 -6.76 6.48
CA ALA A 124 4.93 -5.86 7.56
C ALA A 124 6.12 -5.36 8.41
N PHE A 125 7.31 -5.29 7.83
CA PHE A 125 8.48 -4.73 8.50
C PHE A 125 8.43 -3.19 8.54
N ASP A 126 9.24 -2.60 9.41
CA ASP A 126 9.30 -1.15 9.58
C ASP A 126 9.68 -0.46 8.25
N ASN A 127 8.98 0.63 7.92
CA ASN A 127 9.12 1.37 6.66
C ASN A 127 8.81 0.56 5.39
N ALA A 128 8.09 -0.55 5.49
CA ALA A 128 7.71 -1.38 4.34
C ALA A 128 6.62 -0.76 3.44
N CYS A 129 6.13 0.43 3.79
CA CYS A 129 5.10 1.15 3.04
C CYS A 129 5.45 2.64 2.89
N PRO A 130 6.52 2.97 2.14
CA PRO A 130 6.78 4.35 1.78
C PRO A 130 5.59 4.93 1.03
N THR A 131 5.16 6.12 1.43
CA THR A 131 3.92 6.71 0.93
C THR A 131 4.16 8.15 0.49
N SER A 132 3.56 8.53 -0.64
CA SER A 132 3.59 9.89 -1.15
C SER A 132 2.72 10.84 -0.31
N THR A 133 2.84 12.15 -0.55
CA THR A 133 1.77 13.08 -0.21
C THR A 133 0.50 12.67 -0.96
N PHE A 134 -0.65 12.71 -0.29
CA PHE A 134 -1.94 12.47 -0.90
C PHE A 134 -2.45 13.73 -1.59
N ILE A 135 -3.17 13.54 -2.68
CA ILE A 135 -3.96 14.57 -3.34
C ILE A 135 -5.38 14.46 -2.77
N SER A 136 -5.99 15.57 -2.42
CA SER A 136 -7.36 15.59 -1.89
C SER A 136 -8.33 14.87 -2.84
N ALA A 137 -9.16 13.98 -2.29
CA ALA A 137 -10.06 13.13 -3.09
C ALA A 137 -11.04 13.93 -3.94
N ASN A 138 -11.43 15.15 -3.52
CA ASN A 138 -12.33 16.03 -4.26
C ASN A 138 -11.76 16.58 -5.57
N LYS A 139 -10.46 16.37 -5.83
CA LYS A 139 -9.80 16.75 -7.10
C LYS A 139 -9.93 15.68 -8.18
N PHE A 140 -10.45 14.50 -7.83
CA PHE A 140 -10.67 13.41 -8.76
C PHE A 140 -12.14 13.31 -9.14
N TYR A 141 -12.43 13.44 -10.42
CA TYR A 141 -13.82 13.32 -10.95
C TYR A 141 -14.21 11.88 -11.24
N ASP A 142 -13.23 11.02 -11.48
CA ASP A 142 -13.41 9.62 -11.84
C ASP A 142 -12.35 8.77 -11.12
N LEU A 143 -12.80 7.98 -10.16
CA LEU A 143 -11.94 7.10 -9.37
C LEU A 143 -11.64 5.77 -10.07
N ASP A 144 -12.43 5.41 -11.08
CA ASP A 144 -12.28 4.16 -11.80
C ASP A 144 -11.22 4.24 -12.91
N ASN A 145 -10.81 5.49 -13.29
CA ASN A 145 -9.84 5.75 -14.37
C ASN A 145 -8.61 6.53 -13.90
N ILE A 146 -8.06 6.21 -12.74
CA ILE A 146 -6.83 6.81 -12.25
C ILE A 146 -5.63 6.12 -12.89
N CYS A 147 -4.84 6.90 -13.64
CA CYS A 147 -3.58 6.41 -14.22
C CYS A 147 -2.38 6.99 -13.45
N PHE A 148 -1.38 6.16 -13.20
CA PHE A 148 -0.12 6.58 -12.63
C PHE A 148 1.07 5.89 -13.33
N LYS A 149 2.26 6.48 -13.17
CA LYS A 149 3.52 5.91 -13.68
C LYS A 149 4.57 6.00 -12.60
N MET A 150 5.43 5.01 -12.56
CA MET A 150 6.60 4.99 -11.70
C MET A 150 7.86 4.91 -12.55
N TYR A 151 8.86 5.70 -12.19
CA TYR A 151 10.19 5.66 -12.81
C TYR A 151 11.22 5.33 -11.74
N LYS A 152 12.08 4.36 -12.03
CA LYS A 152 13.21 4.00 -11.19
C LYS A 152 14.50 4.32 -11.93
N ASN A 153 15.34 5.19 -11.35
CA ASN A 153 16.62 5.61 -11.96
C ASN A 153 16.45 6.18 -13.38
N GLY A 154 15.31 6.85 -13.63
CA GLY A 154 15.02 7.47 -14.93
C GLY A 154 14.49 6.52 -16.01
N GLN A 155 14.19 5.28 -15.65
CA GLN A 155 13.60 4.25 -16.54
C GLN A 155 12.22 3.86 -16.07
#